data_e65203375ab4a14c6d1d950a6c079f06
#
_entry.id   e65203375ab4a14c6d1d950a6c079f06
#
_cell.length_a   1.000
_cell.length_b   1.000
_cell.length_c   1.000
_cell.angle_alpha   90.00
_cell.angle_beta   90.00
_cell.angle_gamma   90.00
#
_symmetry.space_group_name_H-M   'P 1'
#
loop_
_entity.id
_entity.type
_entity.pdbx_description
1 polymer ?
#
loop_
_entity_poly.entity_id
_entity_poly.type
_entity_poly.pdbx_seq_one_letter_code
_entity_poly.pdbx_strand_id
1 'polypeptide(L)'
;MPNVNTLLAARGTTFTNNFASYPLCCPSRAPFSTGQYGHNHTIMGNAPPTGGYDKLAPTHSNTLPAWLRTAGYHTVHVGKYLNGYGRARPTEIPAGWAEWYGATDPSTYNFYNYRLNENGRLVTYGTGAANYQTDVYGRKAVELIRRHAPSAQPLFLSVEFVAPHSAGP
;
A
#
# COMPACT_ATOMS: atom_id res chain seq x y z
N MET A 1 19.30 7.71 -5.17
CA MET A 1 17.98 8.31 -5.56
C MET A 1 18.09 9.84 -5.48
N PRO A 2 18.52 10.53 -6.57
CA PRO A 2 18.82 11.97 -6.53
C PRO A 2 17.64 12.82 -6.02
N ASN A 3 16.46 12.61 -6.56
CA ASN A 3 15.26 13.38 -6.17
C ASN A 3 14.90 13.20 -4.70
N VAL A 4 15.01 11.98 -4.15
CA VAL A 4 14.75 11.74 -2.73
C VAL A 4 15.73 12.50 -1.86
N ASN A 5 17.02 12.48 -2.23
CA ASN A 5 18.04 13.21 -1.49
C ASN A 5 17.81 14.73 -1.55
N THR A 6 17.54 15.27 -2.75
CA THR A 6 17.40 16.72 -2.95
C THR A 6 16.06 17.28 -2.44
N LEU A 7 14.97 16.55 -2.68
CA LEU A 7 13.63 17.09 -2.42
C LEU A 7 13.07 16.71 -1.04
N LEU A 8 13.53 15.60 -0.45
CA LEU A 8 13.07 15.12 0.84
C LEU A 8 14.16 15.18 1.91
N ALA A 9 15.25 14.45 1.75
CA ALA A 9 16.28 14.35 2.79
C ALA A 9 16.95 15.70 3.11
N ALA A 10 17.28 16.48 2.09
CA ALA A 10 17.92 17.80 2.28
C ALA A 10 16.98 18.86 2.90
N ARG A 11 15.68 18.62 2.92
CA ARG A 11 14.66 19.56 3.45
C ARG A 11 13.88 19.00 4.64
N GLY A 12 14.15 17.78 5.01
CA GLY A 12 13.44 17.06 6.06
C GLY A 12 14.39 16.48 7.11
N THR A 13 13.87 15.52 7.85
CA THR A 13 14.63 14.78 8.88
C THR A 13 14.94 13.38 8.36
N THR A 14 16.21 12.99 8.46
CA THR A 14 16.67 11.63 8.14
C THR A 14 16.93 10.86 9.44
N PHE A 15 16.24 9.73 9.61
CA PHE A 15 16.47 8.81 10.73
C PHE A 15 17.53 7.79 10.33
N THR A 16 18.75 7.93 10.86
CA THR A 16 19.88 7.06 10.52
C THR A 16 19.79 5.66 11.13
N ASN A 17 19.02 5.51 12.21
CA ASN A 17 18.82 4.26 12.95
C ASN A 17 17.35 3.84 12.92
N ASN A 18 16.78 3.74 11.73
CA ASN A 18 15.42 3.22 11.52
C ASN A 18 15.48 1.77 11.02
N PHE A 19 14.88 0.85 11.76
CA PHE A 19 14.94 -0.59 11.49
C PHE A 19 13.55 -1.16 11.26
N ALA A 20 13.41 -2.02 10.24
CA ALA A 20 12.23 -2.86 10.09
C ALA A 20 12.28 -3.94 11.18
N SER A 21 11.20 -4.08 11.95
CA SER A 21 11.10 -5.08 13.02
C SER A 21 11.15 -6.53 12.50
N TYR A 22 10.73 -6.73 11.23
CA TYR A 22 10.80 -8.01 10.53
C TYR A 22 10.91 -7.74 9.02
N PRO A 23 12.02 -8.13 8.35
CA PRO A 23 12.26 -7.77 6.94
C PRO A 23 11.53 -8.71 5.95
N LEU A 24 10.21 -8.81 6.07
CA LEU A 24 9.34 -9.61 5.20
C LEU A 24 8.03 -8.84 4.98
N CYS A 25 7.39 -8.99 3.82
CA CYS A 25 6.26 -8.17 3.37
C CYS A 25 5.16 -7.95 4.43
N CYS A 26 4.36 -8.96 4.75
CA CYS A 26 3.26 -8.79 5.70
C CYS A 26 3.73 -8.53 7.14
N PRO A 27 4.76 -9.22 7.67
CA PRO A 27 5.30 -8.94 8.99
C PRO A 27 5.88 -7.53 9.18
N SER A 28 6.35 -6.88 8.09
CA SER A 28 6.80 -5.49 8.12
C SER A 28 5.64 -4.48 7.96
N ARG A 29 4.65 -4.83 7.14
CA ARG A 29 3.49 -3.95 6.88
C ARG A 29 2.50 -3.91 8.03
N ALA A 30 2.38 -5.01 8.78
CA ALA A 30 1.49 -5.09 9.93
C ALA A 30 1.90 -4.12 11.06
N PRO A 31 3.17 -4.01 11.50
CA PRO A 31 3.60 -3.00 12.47
C PRO A 31 3.33 -1.57 12.00
N PHE A 32 3.59 -1.27 10.72
CA PHE A 32 3.27 0.04 10.16
C PHE A 32 1.76 0.36 10.26
N SER A 33 0.91 -0.62 9.98
CA SER A 33 -0.54 -0.42 9.98
C SER A 33 -1.14 -0.42 11.38
N THR A 34 -0.58 -1.18 12.33
CA THR A 34 -1.18 -1.44 13.65
C THR A 34 -0.49 -0.74 14.80
N GLY A 35 0.75 -0.23 14.60
CA GLY A 35 1.59 0.27 15.68
C GLY A 35 2.06 -0.81 16.66
N GLN A 36 1.90 -2.09 16.33
CA GLN A 36 2.19 -3.22 17.22
C GLN A 36 3.38 -4.02 16.72
N TYR A 37 4.10 -4.67 17.66
CA TYR A 37 5.13 -5.66 17.33
C TYR A 37 4.52 -7.01 16.96
N GLY A 38 5.31 -7.86 16.29
CA GLY A 38 4.90 -9.16 15.77
C GLY A 38 4.19 -10.08 16.77
N HIS A 39 4.66 -10.10 18.02
CA HIS A 39 4.05 -10.91 19.08
C HIS A 39 2.63 -10.44 19.48
N ASN A 40 2.29 -9.18 19.21
CA ASN A 40 0.96 -8.63 19.48
C ASN A 40 0.00 -8.82 18.30
N HIS A 41 0.42 -8.40 17.08
CA HIS A 41 -0.44 -8.54 15.90
C HIS A 41 -0.40 -9.94 15.28
N THR A 42 0.53 -10.80 15.67
CA THR A 42 0.69 -12.22 15.26
C THR A 42 0.87 -12.48 13.77
N ILE A 43 1.15 -11.45 12.96
CA ILE A 43 1.45 -11.59 11.52
C ILE A 43 2.93 -11.87 11.36
N MET A 44 3.29 -13.15 11.24
CA MET A 44 4.67 -13.63 11.21
C MET A 44 5.09 -14.18 9.85
N GLY A 45 4.20 -14.16 8.85
CA GLY A 45 4.45 -14.67 7.50
C GLY A 45 3.60 -13.96 6.45
N ASN A 46 3.79 -14.34 5.18
CA ASN A 46 3.05 -13.77 4.04
C ASN A 46 1.80 -14.55 3.67
N ALA A 47 1.60 -15.73 4.23
CA ALA A 47 0.50 -16.62 3.90
C ALA A 47 -0.07 -17.30 5.15
N PRO A 48 -1.32 -17.80 5.10
CA PRO A 48 -1.87 -18.61 6.17
C PRO A 48 -0.99 -19.83 6.50
N PRO A 49 -0.95 -20.28 7.76
CA PRO A 49 -1.69 -19.74 8.90
C PRO A 49 -0.97 -18.59 9.62
N THR A 50 0.27 -18.25 9.22
CA THR A 50 1.14 -17.33 9.95
C THR A 50 1.00 -15.86 9.54
N GLY A 51 0.29 -15.56 8.46
CA GLY A 51 0.15 -14.19 7.97
C GLY A 51 -0.75 -14.06 6.75
N GLY A 52 -0.51 -13.01 5.97
CA GLY A 52 -1.32 -12.66 4.81
C GLY A 52 -2.50 -11.74 5.12
N TYR A 53 -3.20 -11.36 4.06
CA TYR A 53 -4.32 -10.42 4.12
C TYR A 53 -5.44 -10.91 5.06
N ASP A 54 -5.90 -12.14 4.88
CA ASP A 54 -7.04 -12.67 5.63
C ASP A 54 -6.79 -12.75 7.14
N LYS A 55 -5.53 -12.90 7.55
CA LYS A 55 -5.19 -12.93 8.97
C LYS A 55 -5.23 -11.53 9.61
N LEU A 56 -4.88 -10.47 8.88
CA LEU A 56 -4.96 -9.10 9.39
C LEU A 56 -6.34 -8.48 9.21
N ALA A 57 -7.11 -8.93 8.21
CA ALA A 57 -8.39 -8.33 7.82
C ALA A 57 -9.39 -8.12 8.98
N PRO A 58 -9.54 -9.03 9.96
CA PRO A 58 -10.43 -8.81 11.11
C PRO A 58 -10.08 -7.58 11.95
N THR A 59 -8.84 -7.10 11.88
CA THR A 59 -8.37 -5.94 12.66
C THR A 59 -8.32 -4.64 11.87
N HIS A 60 -8.75 -4.61 10.60
CA HIS A 60 -8.64 -3.43 9.72
C HIS A 60 -9.33 -2.18 10.26
N SER A 61 -10.38 -2.31 11.08
CA SER A 61 -11.02 -1.17 11.74
C SER A 61 -10.16 -0.54 12.83
N ASN A 62 -9.09 -1.21 13.26
CA ASN A 62 -8.14 -0.75 14.27
C ASN A 62 -6.73 -0.65 13.68
N THR A 63 -6.57 0.18 12.65
CA THR A 63 -5.32 0.41 11.93
C THR A 63 -5.10 1.89 11.66
N LEU A 64 -3.87 2.26 11.33
CA LEU A 64 -3.49 3.65 11.04
C LEU A 64 -4.44 4.36 10.06
N PRO A 65 -4.80 3.79 8.89
CA PRO A 65 -5.75 4.47 8.01
C PRO A 65 -7.15 4.65 8.64
N ALA A 66 -7.61 3.70 9.46
CA ALA A 66 -8.88 3.82 10.16
C ALA A 66 -8.84 4.95 11.21
N TRP A 67 -7.77 5.04 11.97
CA TRP A 67 -7.58 6.12 12.97
C TRP A 67 -7.49 7.48 12.30
N LEU A 68 -6.71 7.59 11.23
CA LEU A 68 -6.58 8.84 10.48
C LEU A 68 -7.89 9.27 9.84
N ARG A 69 -8.65 8.33 9.29
CA ARG A 69 -9.99 8.63 8.74
C ARG A 69 -10.94 9.15 9.82
N THR A 70 -10.92 8.55 11.00
CA THR A 70 -11.69 9.03 12.16
C THR A 70 -11.24 10.43 12.61
N ALA A 71 -9.95 10.73 12.48
CA ALA A 71 -9.38 12.05 12.76
C ALA A 71 -9.62 13.09 11.64
N GLY A 72 -10.41 12.75 10.60
CA GLY A 72 -10.81 13.67 9.53
C GLY A 72 -9.90 13.68 8.31
N TYR A 73 -8.90 12.80 8.21
CA TYR A 73 -8.06 12.70 7.03
C TYR A 73 -8.80 12.04 5.85
N HIS A 74 -8.49 12.51 4.64
CA HIS A 74 -8.77 11.76 3.42
C HIS A 74 -7.67 10.71 3.22
N THR A 75 -8.02 9.44 3.27
CA THR A 75 -7.06 8.32 3.27
C THR A 75 -7.05 7.61 1.93
N VAL A 76 -5.90 7.49 1.30
CA VAL A 76 -5.75 6.89 -0.02
C VAL A 76 -4.61 5.87 -0.05
N HIS A 77 -4.84 4.72 -0.67
CA HIS A 77 -3.81 3.71 -0.93
C HIS A 77 -3.60 3.49 -2.42
N VAL A 78 -2.34 3.38 -2.83
CA VAL A 78 -1.93 3.02 -4.20
C VAL A 78 -0.87 1.93 -4.13
N GLY A 79 -1.08 0.82 -4.82
CA GLY A 79 -0.07 -0.21 -5.03
C GLY A 79 -0.23 -1.47 -4.20
N LYS A 80 0.91 -2.05 -3.81
CA LYS A 80 0.94 -3.31 -3.07
C LYS A 80 0.39 -3.13 -1.65
N TYR A 81 -0.52 -4.02 -1.26
CA TYR A 81 -0.99 -4.13 0.12
C TYR A 81 -0.37 -5.36 0.81
N LEU A 82 -1.17 -6.22 1.40
CA LEU A 82 -0.74 -7.47 2.02
C LEU A 82 -0.82 -8.62 1.01
N ASN A 83 0.07 -9.58 1.13
CA ASN A 83 0.01 -10.79 0.32
C ASN A 83 -1.33 -11.51 0.53
N GLY A 84 -1.92 -11.99 -0.54
CA GLY A 84 -3.25 -12.59 -0.53
C GLY A 84 -4.41 -11.62 -0.76
N TYR A 85 -4.16 -10.29 -0.71
CA TYR A 85 -5.19 -9.30 -1.01
C TYR A 85 -5.77 -9.51 -2.42
N GLY A 86 -7.09 -9.49 -2.51
CA GLY A 86 -7.81 -9.65 -3.77
C GLY A 86 -7.99 -11.08 -4.26
N ARG A 87 -7.43 -12.10 -3.62
CA ARG A 87 -7.63 -13.51 -4.02
C ARG A 87 -9.07 -13.96 -3.87
N ALA A 88 -9.63 -13.81 -2.68
CA ALA A 88 -10.99 -14.22 -2.38
C ALA A 88 -12.02 -13.10 -2.66
N ARG A 89 -11.65 -11.86 -2.41
CA ARG A 89 -12.50 -10.68 -2.51
C ARG A 89 -11.82 -9.58 -3.31
N PRO A 90 -11.77 -9.69 -4.65
CA PRO A 90 -10.93 -8.83 -5.47
C PRO A 90 -11.38 -7.35 -5.55
N THR A 91 -12.63 -7.06 -5.17
CA THR A 91 -13.19 -5.71 -5.17
C THR A 91 -13.35 -5.11 -3.77
N GLU A 92 -12.92 -5.85 -2.73
CA GLU A 92 -12.98 -5.37 -1.36
C GLU A 92 -12.07 -4.15 -1.15
N ILE A 93 -12.58 -3.14 -0.46
CA ILE A 93 -11.80 -2.00 0.03
C ILE A 93 -11.60 -2.22 1.53
N PRO A 94 -10.35 -2.36 2.01
CA PRO A 94 -10.09 -2.53 3.44
C PRO A 94 -10.59 -1.33 4.25
N ALA A 95 -11.09 -1.58 5.46
CA ALA A 95 -11.60 -0.52 6.31
C ALA A 95 -10.55 0.56 6.59
N GLY A 96 -11.00 1.81 6.68
CA GLY A 96 -10.15 2.96 6.92
C GLY A 96 -9.68 3.70 5.67
N TRP A 97 -9.84 3.15 4.47
CA TRP A 97 -9.49 3.80 3.22
C TRP A 97 -10.69 4.48 2.58
N ALA A 98 -10.52 5.76 2.23
CA ALA A 98 -11.54 6.55 1.50
C ALA A 98 -11.45 6.31 0.00
N GLU A 99 -10.21 6.16 -0.54
CA GLU A 99 -9.96 5.77 -1.92
C GLU A 99 -8.94 4.63 -1.96
N TRP A 100 -9.09 3.77 -2.96
CA TRP A 100 -8.34 2.53 -3.04
C TRP A 100 -7.89 2.21 -4.46
N TYR A 101 -6.60 1.99 -4.66
CA TYR A 101 -5.98 1.57 -5.92
C TYR A 101 -5.00 0.42 -5.65
N GLY A 102 -5.50 -0.63 -5.01
CA GLY A 102 -4.69 -1.74 -4.53
C GLY A 102 -4.42 -2.81 -5.58
N ALA A 103 -3.16 -3.25 -5.69
CA ALA A 103 -2.79 -4.37 -6.54
C ALA A 103 -3.36 -5.69 -5.99
N THR A 104 -3.95 -6.50 -6.88
CA THR A 104 -4.63 -7.75 -6.50
C THR A 104 -3.80 -8.98 -6.86
N ASP A 105 -3.68 -9.90 -5.90
CA ASP A 105 -3.06 -11.19 -6.16
C ASP A 105 -3.94 -12.06 -7.12
N PRO A 106 -3.29 -12.91 -7.95
CA PRO A 106 -1.85 -13.23 -7.98
C PRO A 106 -0.98 -12.27 -8.79
N SER A 107 -1.53 -11.20 -9.37
CA SER A 107 -0.80 -10.33 -10.31
C SER A 107 -0.04 -9.16 -9.66
N THR A 108 -0.02 -9.07 -8.34
CA THR A 108 0.61 -7.96 -7.60
C THR A 108 2.08 -7.73 -7.98
N TYR A 109 2.83 -8.80 -8.25
CA TYR A 109 4.26 -8.74 -8.57
C TYR A 109 4.55 -8.64 -10.07
N ASN A 110 3.54 -8.56 -10.92
CA ASN A 110 3.71 -8.38 -12.34
C ASN A 110 3.92 -6.90 -12.65
N PHE A 111 5.01 -6.55 -13.33
CA PHE A 111 5.24 -5.16 -13.77
C PHE A 111 4.38 -4.78 -14.97
N TYR A 112 3.84 -5.77 -15.68
CA TYR A 112 2.85 -5.71 -16.74
C TYR A 112 1.82 -6.82 -16.54
N ASN A 113 0.69 -6.77 -17.24
CA ASN A 113 -0.37 -7.78 -17.12
C ASN A 113 -0.84 -7.97 -15.66
N TYR A 114 -1.10 -6.89 -14.96
CA TYR A 114 -1.58 -6.90 -13.58
C TYR A 114 -2.97 -6.28 -13.46
N ARG A 115 -3.58 -6.45 -12.31
CA ARG A 115 -4.88 -5.86 -11.98
C ARG A 115 -4.79 -4.99 -10.74
N LEU A 116 -5.51 -3.87 -10.78
CA LEU A 116 -5.81 -3.06 -9.61
C LEU A 116 -7.29 -3.15 -9.27
N ASN A 117 -7.59 -3.17 -8.00
CA ASN A 117 -8.91 -2.77 -7.52
C ASN A 117 -8.91 -1.24 -7.41
N GLU A 118 -9.67 -0.59 -8.26
CA GLU A 118 -9.83 0.87 -8.27
C GLU A 118 -11.20 1.22 -7.70
N ASN A 119 -11.25 1.52 -6.42
CA ASN A 119 -12.47 1.87 -5.70
C ASN A 119 -13.62 0.86 -5.89
N GLY A 120 -13.32 -0.43 -5.79
CA GLY A 120 -14.31 -1.52 -5.93
C GLY A 120 -14.47 -2.03 -7.38
N ARG A 121 -13.73 -1.49 -8.35
CA ARG A 121 -13.74 -1.96 -9.74
C ARG A 121 -12.38 -2.55 -10.12
N LEU A 122 -12.38 -3.76 -10.70
CA LEU A 122 -11.15 -4.35 -11.25
C LEU A 122 -10.79 -3.71 -12.59
N VAL A 123 -9.58 -3.19 -12.66
CA VAL A 123 -8.97 -2.64 -13.88
C VAL A 123 -7.74 -3.46 -14.24
N THR A 124 -7.70 -3.93 -15.49
CA THR A 124 -6.56 -4.70 -16.03
C THR A 124 -5.63 -3.77 -16.80
N TYR A 125 -4.36 -3.86 -16.48
CA TYR A 125 -3.26 -3.18 -17.15
C TYR A 125 -2.47 -4.19 -17.97
N GLY A 126 -2.45 -4.01 -19.29
CA GLY A 126 -1.81 -4.94 -20.23
C GLY A 126 -0.30 -4.75 -20.38
N THR A 127 0.26 -5.14 -21.55
CA THR A 127 1.70 -5.16 -21.84
C THR A 127 2.25 -3.87 -22.45
N GLY A 128 1.40 -2.91 -22.83
CA GLY A 128 1.85 -1.65 -23.43
C GLY A 128 2.77 -0.86 -22.49
N ALA A 129 3.76 -0.16 -23.03
CA ALA A 129 4.75 0.59 -22.24
C ALA A 129 4.12 1.56 -21.23
N ALA A 130 2.98 2.18 -21.55
CA ALA A 130 2.25 3.06 -20.65
C ALA A 130 1.66 2.33 -19.43
N ASN A 131 1.65 1.00 -19.42
CA ASN A 131 1.12 0.17 -18.34
C ASN A 131 2.20 -0.34 -17.38
N TYR A 132 3.47 0.11 -17.53
CA TYR A 132 4.50 -0.24 -16.56
C TYR A 132 4.05 0.15 -15.16
N GLN A 133 4.02 -0.83 -14.24
CA GLN A 133 3.34 -0.71 -12.94
C GLN A 133 3.83 0.48 -12.12
N THR A 134 5.15 0.68 -12.05
CA THR A 134 5.76 1.77 -11.29
C THR A 134 5.31 3.14 -11.81
N ASP A 135 5.26 3.31 -13.14
CA ASP A 135 4.83 4.56 -13.77
C ASP A 135 3.33 4.81 -13.56
N VAL A 136 2.52 3.76 -13.62
CA VAL A 136 1.08 3.85 -13.33
C VAL A 136 0.84 4.31 -11.89
N TYR A 137 1.55 3.75 -10.92
CA TYR A 137 1.42 4.17 -9.51
C TYR A 137 1.90 5.60 -9.31
N GLY A 138 3.01 5.97 -9.93
CA GLY A 138 3.54 7.33 -9.89
C GLY A 138 2.55 8.36 -10.47
N ARG A 139 1.96 8.10 -11.64
CA ARG A 139 0.93 8.96 -12.24
C ARG A 139 -0.31 9.08 -11.35
N LYS A 140 -0.81 7.96 -10.80
CA LYS A 140 -1.94 7.99 -9.86
C LYS A 140 -1.62 8.82 -8.62
N ALA A 141 -0.44 8.64 -8.02
CA ALA A 141 -0.03 9.42 -6.87
C ALA A 141 0.00 10.93 -7.15
N VAL A 142 0.57 11.34 -8.28
CA VAL A 142 0.61 12.75 -8.70
C VAL A 142 -0.81 13.32 -8.93
N GLU A 143 -1.69 12.56 -9.58
CA GLU A 143 -3.08 12.94 -9.80
C GLU A 143 -3.83 13.12 -8.48
N LEU A 144 -3.68 12.18 -7.56
CA LEU A 144 -4.29 12.21 -6.23
C LEU A 144 -3.82 13.42 -5.41
N ILE A 145 -2.52 13.69 -5.41
CA ILE A 145 -1.97 14.87 -4.74
C ILE A 145 -2.57 16.14 -5.34
N ARG A 146 -2.59 16.28 -6.67
CA ARG A 146 -3.16 17.46 -7.34
C ARG A 146 -4.63 17.66 -7.02
N ARG A 147 -5.40 16.57 -6.91
CA ARG A 147 -6.84 16.62 -6.61
C ARG A 147 -7.12 17.00 -5.16
N HIS A 148 -6.32 16.50 -4.22
CA HIS A 148 -6.59 16.66 -2.80
C HIS A 148 -5.80 17.77 -2.11
N ALA A 149 -4.63 18.17 -2.63
CA ALA A 149 -3.80 19.21 -2.01
C ALA A 149 -4.50 20.58 -1.84
N PRO A 150 -5.42 21.01 -2.73
CA PRO A 150 -6.16 22.25 -2.53
C PRO A 150 -7.24 22.19 -1.43
N SER A 151 -7.58 20.98 -0.96
CA SER A 151 -8.60 20.79 0.08
C SER A 151 -8.08 21.21 1.46
N ALA A 152 -8.97 21.74 2.30
CA ALA A 152 -8.68 21.94 3.71
C ALA A 152 -8.62 20.61 4.51
N GLN A 153 -9.15 19.53 3.94
CA GLN A 153 -9.07 18.19 4.54
C GLN A 153 -7.66 17.64 4.38
N PRO A 154 -6.98 17.22 5.46
CA PRO A 154 -5.63 16.67 5.37
C PRO A 154 -5.63 15.33 4.60
N LEU A 155 -4.60 15.12 3.78
CA LEU A 155 -4.42 13.91 2.98
C LEU A 155 -3.44 12.94 3.66
N PHE A 156 -3.83 11.69 3.78
CA PHE A 156 -2.93 10.56 4.02
C PHE A 156 -2.87 9.70 2.76
N LEU A 157 -1.74 9.74 2.07
CA LEU A 157 -1.50 8.97 0.84
C LEU A 157 -0.38 7.96 1.07
N SER A 158 -0.73 6.67 1.02
CA SER A 158 0.23 5.55 1.02
C SER A 158 0.47 5.09 -0.41
N VAL A 159 1.72 5.20 -0.89
CA VAL A 159 2.12 4.75 -2.22
C VAL A 159 3.16 3.65 -2.09
N GLU A 160 2.77 2.44 -2.43
CA GLU A 160 3.54 1.22 -2.17
C GLU A 160 3.98 0.56 -3.48
N PHE A 161 5.11 1.02 -4.00
CA PHE A 161 5.71 0.46 -5.22
C PHE A 161 6.17 -0.99 -4.99
N VAL A 162 6.08 -1.81 -6.05
CA VAL A 162 6.62 -3.18 -6.02
C VAL A 162 8.10 -3.18 -6.38
N ALA A 163 8.51 -2.41 -7.41
CA ALA A 163 9.92 -2.26 -7.74
C ALA A 163 10.72 -1.65 -6.56
N PRO A 164 11.93 -2.17 -6.25
CA PRO A 164 12.78 -3.08 -7.03
C PRO A 164 12.64 -4.58 -6.69
N HIS A 165 11.49 -5.02 -6.17
CA HIS A 165 11.21 -6.44 -5.96
C HIS A 165 11.33 -7.19 -7.29
N SER A 166 11.73 -8.48 -7.27
CA SER A 166 11.70 -9.30 -8.48
C SER A 166 10.28 -9.41 -9.03
N ALA A 167 10.15 -9.45 -10.37
CA ALA A 167 8.89 -9.79 -11.00
C ALA A 167 8.42 -11.19 -10.56
N GLY A 168 7.13 -11.39 -10.52
CA GLY A 168 6.56 -12.73 -10.42
C GLY A 168 6.92 -13.56 -11.67
N PRO A 169 6.83 -14.87 -11.59
CA PRO A 169 7.03 -15.76 -12.73
C PRO A 169 6.02 -15.51 -13.83
#